data_91e10ede0762d910f5ef749d4c391c06
#
_entry.id   91e10ede0762d910f5ef749d4c391c06
#
_cell.length_a   1.000
_cell.length_b   1.000
_cell.length_c   1.000
_cell.angle_alpha   90.00
_cell.angle_beta   90.00
_cell.angle_gamma   90.00
#
_symmetry.space_group_name_H-M   'P 1'
#
loop_
_entity.id
_entity.type
_entity.pdbx_description
1 polymer ?
#
loop_
_entity_poly.entity_id
_entity_poly.type
_entity_poly.pdbx_seq_one_letter_code
_entity_poly.pdbx_strand_id
1 'polypeptide(L)'
;MPMWMKCIHVAFRIVLLPVMLVVVLFAPNSRWSKRWQSPVNKFISSTASYLVFLLVVFLQSNIDKTNQLRGPPNTVYVWILVLYIVSYTWASIRLCVIHGPERYFTSAWNWFDLIMIFLFILTFMYWITAAIDVRINGQLELERKYWHKYDPTLIAEGIFCWATIMAFLKLMHICQLDYNLGPLQLSLGKMFKDVGKFTVLFSIMMLAFTAGTCKLYQYYDEMVQTDDQSKMKVQQASSFVNFVASLKTLFWALFCMSPIESADVVIENLPSDSENETVINQHTFTEFIGYLSFAAFTFISVILILNMLIACMSNTLTKVTENVIVEWIFGRTEAYVDYMLTTTLPPPFNIVPTYVGVQPVIEYLKIWWRPPPNKRARWDINHCCFIETTEKETSDAFDMVMGQLVQRYFRKKEKQETENEVERLTKEIVELRSLLRDALTTD
;
A
#
# COMPACT_ATOMS: atom_id res chain seq x y z
N MET A 1 -7.71 -25.46 -9.28
CA MET A 1 -8.21 -24.87 -10.55
C MET A 1 -7.09 -24.13 -11.24
N PRO A 2 -6.83 -24.33 -12.52
CA PRO A 2 -5.84 -23.60 -13.28
C PRO A 2 -6.19 -22.10 -13.34
N MET A 3 -5.18 -21.22 -13.49
CA MET A 3 -5.35 -19.76 -13.45
C MET A 3 -6.39 -19.24 -14.46
N TRP A 4 -6.34 -19.74 -15.69
CA TRP A 4 -7.30 -19.34 -16.73
C TRP A 4 -8.77 -19.62 -16.37
N MET A 5 -9.07 -20.74 -15.68
CA MET A 5 -10.41 -21.04 -15.17
C MET A 5 -10.85 -20.06 -14.09
N LYS A 6 -9.94 -19.62 -13.20
CA LYS A 6 -10.22 -18.58 -12.20
C LYS A 6 -10.59 -17.25 -12.89
N CYS A 7 -9.85 -16.86 -13.93
CA CYS A 7 -10.14 -15.66 -14.72
C CYS A 7 -11.50 -15.72 -15.41
N ILE A 8 -11.84 -16.86 -16.05
CA ILE A 8 -13.16 -17.05 -16.68
C ILE A 8 -14.28 -16.96 -15.64
N HIS A 9 -14.10 -17.57 -14.46
CA HIS A 9 -15.08 -17.47 -13.38
C HIS A 9 -15.30 -16.04 -12.92
N VAL A 10 -14.24 -15.25 -12.78
CA VAL A 10 -14.35 -13.84 -12.40
C VAL A 10 -15.02 -13.03 -13.51
N ALA A 11 -14.64 -13.22 -14.78
CA ALA A 11 -15.27 -12.54 -15.91
C ALA A 11 -16.77 -12.86 -16.02
N PHE A 12 -17.16 -14.11 -15.86
CA PHE A 12 -18.55 -14.52 -15.82
C PHE A 12 -19.32 -13.87 -14.66
N ARG A 13 -18.68 -13.70 -13.50
CA ARG A 13 -19.26 -13.01 -12.34
C ARG A 13 -19.49 -11.53 -12.59
N ILE A 14 -18.61 -10.86 -13.33
CA ILE A 14 -18.79 -9.45 -13.70
C ILE A 14 -20.11 -9.26 -14.46
N VAL A 15 -20.37 -10.12 -15.43
CA VAL A 15 -21.62 -10.07 -16.22
C VAL A 15 -22.85 -10.39 -15.36
N LEU A 16 -22.71 -11.30 -14.38
CA LEU A 16 -23.81 -11.70 -13.51
C LEU A 16 -24.09 -10.73 -12.34
N LEU A 17 -23.21 -9.78 -12.05
CA LEU A 17 -23.38 -8.85 -10.93
C LEU A 17 -24.75 -8.14 -10.91
N PRO A 18 -25.22 -7.51 -12.00
CA PRO A 18 -26.52 -6.83 -12.00
C PRO A 18 -27.70 -7.82 -11.82
N VAL A 19 -27.61 -9.02 -12.40
CA VAL A 19 -28.65 -10.06 -12.22
C VAL A 19 -28.69 -10.54 -10.79
N MET A 20 -27.52 -10.71 -10.17
CA MET A 20 -27.37 -11.07 -8.76
C MET A 20 -28.04 -10.05 -7.84
N LEU A 21 -27.84 -8.76 -8.13
CA LEU A 21 -28.49 -7.67 -7.41
C LEU A 21 -30.02 -7.83 -7.39
N VAL A 22 -30.62 -8.01 -8.58
CA VAL A 22 -32.08 -8.15 -8.73
C VAL A 22 -32.58 -9.36 -7.94
N VAL A 23 -31.91 -10.50 -8.05
CA VAL A 23 -32.32 -11.73 -7.33
C VAL A 23 -32.20 -11.56 -5.81
N VAL A 24 -31.15 -10.94 -5.30
CA VAL A 24 -30.98 -10.75 -3.86
C VAL A 24 -31.97 -9.74 -3.29
N LEU A 25 -32.34 -8.70 -4.04
CA LEU A 25 -33.30 -7.68 -3.62
C LEU A 25 -34.74 -8.19 -3.63
N PHE A 26 -35.16 -8.86 -4.72
CA PHE A 26 -36.56 -9.26 -4.90
C PHE A 26 -36.89 -10.66 -4.36
N ALA A 27 -35.89 -11.54 -4.26
CA ALA A 27 -36.07 -12.91 -3.77
C ALA A 27 -35.00 -13.33 -2.76
N PRO A 28 -34.87 -12.67 -1.58
CA PRO A 28 -33.80 -12.93 -0.61
C PRO A 28 -33.79 -14.38 -0.09
N ASN A 29 -34.97 -15.01 0.03
CA ASN A 29 -35.10 -16.38 0.53
C ASN A 29 -34.96 -17.47 -0.56
N SER A 30 -34.73 -17.11 -1.81
CA SER A 30 -34.52 -18.03 -2.91
C SER A 30 -33.27 -18.90 -2.70
N ARG A 31 -33.29 -20.16 -3.20
CA ARG A 31 -32.11 -21.04 -3.20
C ARG A 31 -30.93 -20.42 -3.93
N TRP A 32 -31.16 -19.62 -4.96
CA TRP A 32 -30.15 -18.89 -5.69
C TRP A 32 -29.51 -17.77 -4.85
N SER A 33 -30.32 -16.99 -4.14
CA SER A 33 -29.85 -15.95 -3.23
C SER A 33 -28.97 -16.53 -2.11
N LYS A 34 -29.42 -17.60 -1.45
CA LYS A 34 -28.65 -18.30 -0.40
C LYS A 34 -27.30 -18.84 -0.92
N ARG A 35 -27.28 -19.40 -2.13
CA ARG A 35 -26.05 -19.90 -2.74
C ARG A 35 -25.07 -18.78 -3.07
N TRP A 36 -25.56 -17.61 -3.48
CA TRP A 36 -24.71 -16.45 -3.78
C TRP A 36 -24.23 -15.72 -2.54
N GLN A 37 -24.96 -15.81 -1.45
CA GLN A 37 -24.55 -15.26 -0.15
C GLN A 37 -23.48 -16.11 0.58
N SER A 38 -23.05 -17.23 0.02
CA SER A 38 -21.94 -18.00 0.61
C SER A 38 -20.63 -17.15 0.62
N PRO A 39 -19.78 -17.31 1.65
CA PRO A 39 -18.57 -16.45 1.82
C PRO A 39 -17.66 -16.42 0.59
N VAL A 40 -17.41 -17.56 -0.03
CA VAL A 40 -16.59 -17.66 -1.24
C VAL A 40 -17.20 -16.88 -2.41
N ASN A 41 -18.51 -17.00 -2.61
CA ASN A 41 -19.19 -16.27 -3.69
C ASN A 41 -19.23 -14.77 -3.43
N LYS A 42 -19.39 -14.33 -2.19
CA LYS A 42 -19.29 -12.92 -1.80
C LYS A 42 -17.90 -12.37 -2.11
N PHE A 43 -16.85 -13.10 -1.74
CA PHE A 43 -15.47 -12.73 -2.06
C PHE A 43 -15.25 -12.58 -3.57
N ILE A 44 -15.63 -13.60 -4.37
CA ILE A 44 -15.47 -13.55 -5.83
C ILE A 44 -16.25 -12.38 -6.43
N SER A 45 -17.47 -12.11 -5.97
CA SER A 45 -18.29 -11.00 -6.45
C SER A 45 -17.71 -9.64 -6.06
N SER A 46 -17.14 -9.51 -4.85
CA SER A 46 -16.45 -8.31 -4.39
C SER A 46 -15.19 -8.06 -5.21
N THR A 47 -14.40 -9.10 -5.47
CA THR A 47 -13.21 -9.02 -6.33
C THR A 47 -13.58 -8.64 -7.77
N ALA A 48 -14.62 -9.25 -8.33
CA ALA A 48 -15.10 -8.94 -9.67
C ALA A 48 -15.53 -7.46 -9.78
N SER A 49 -16.27 -6.96 -8.79
CA SER A 49 -16.67 -5.56 -8.72
C SER A 49 -15.47 -4.63 -8.59
N TYR A 50 -14.47 -5.00 -7.80
CA TYR A 50 -13.25 -4.22 -7.66
C TYR A 50 -12.45 -4.12 -8.97
N LEU A 51 -12.39 -5.21 -9.74
CA LEU A 51 -11.75 -5.20 -11.07
C LEU A 51 -12.50 -4.28 -12.06
N VAL A 52 -13.83 -4.22 -11.99
CA VAL A 52 -14.61 -3.25 -12.78
C VAL A 52 -14.28 -1.81 -12.36
N PHE A 53 -14.17 -1.54 -11.06
CA PHE A 53 -13.73 -0.24 -10.56
C PHE A 53 -12.34 0.15 -11.11
N LEU A 54 -11.36 -0.77 -11.06
CA LEU A 54 -10.02 -0.51 -11.61
C LEU A 54 -10.05 -0.29 -13.13
N LEU A 55 -10.88 -1.01 -13.85
CA LEU A 55 -11.08 -0.78 -15.29
C LEU A 55 -11.60 0.63 -15.55
N VAL A 56 -12.57 1.11 -14.77
CA VAL A 56 -13.10 2.48 -14.90
C VAL A 56 -12.03 3.52 -14.58
N VAL A 57 -11.22 3.31 -13.51
CA VAL A 57 -10.07 4.17 -13.16
C VAL A 57 -9.07 4.20 -14.31
N PHE A 58 -8.74 3.04 -14.89
CA PHE A 58 -7.82 2.94 -16.02
C PHE A 58 -8.33 3.67 -17.25
N LEU A 59 -9.60 3.49 -17.62
CA LEU A 59 -10.22 4.18 -18.75
C LEU A 59 -10.24 5.69 -18.52
N GLN A 60 -10.52 6.15 -17.30
CA GLN A 60 -10.47 7.57 -16.95
C GLN A 60 -9.05 8.14 -17.05
N SER A 61 -8.01 7.34 -16.70
CA SER A 61 -6.60 7.76 -16.79
C SER A 61 -6.07 7.86 -18.23
N ASN A 62 -6.70 7.15 -19.18
CA ASN A 62 -6.26 7.07 -20.59
C ASN A 62 -7.12 7.92 -21.53
N ILE A 63 -7.73 9.00 -21.04
CA ILE A 63 -8.47 9.93 -21.90
C ILE A 63 -7.50 10.71 -22.78
N ASP A 64 -7.83 10.84 -24.07
CA ASP A 64 -7.02 11.53 -25.06
C ASP A 64 -6.70 12.97 -24.66
N LYS A 65 -5.43 13.35 -24.82
CA LYS A 65 -4.92 14.70 -24.50
C LYS A 65 -5.58 15.82 -25.28
N THR A 66 -6.09 15.52 -26.48
CA THR A 66 -6.76 16.49 -27.35
C THR A 66 -8.06 17.04 -26.77
N ASN A 67 -8.67 16.32 -25.83
CA ASN A 67 -9.93 16.68 -25.16
C ASN A 67 -9.73 17.15 -23.70
N GLN A 68 -8.49 17.42 -23.29
CA GLN A 68 -8.21 17.94 -21.94
C GLN A 68 -8.48 19.44 -21.88
N LEU A 69 -9.71 19.78 -21.60
CA LEU A 69 -10.13 21.13 -21.29
C LEU A 69 -9.81 21.47 -19.83
N ARG A 70 -9.67 22.77 -19.52
CA ARG A 70 -9.55 23.24 -18.14
C ARG A 70 -10.84 22.95 -17.38
N GLY A 71 -10.74 22.25 -16.26
CA GLY A 71 -11.90 21.86 -15.45
C GLY A 71 -12.05 20.35 -15.28
N PRO A 72 -13.17 19.88 -14.73
CA PRO A 72 -13.42 18.47 -14.53
C PRO A 72 -13.58 17.74 -15.87
N PRO A 73 -13.05 16.52 -16.01
CA PRO A 73 -13.24 15.72 -17.21
C PRO A 73 -14.74 15.41 -17.39
N ASN A 74 -15.29 15.76 -18.55
CA ASN A 74 -16.70 15.54 -18.85
C ASN A 74 -16.94 14.16 -19.46
N THR A 75 -16.73 13.12 -18.67
CA THR A 75 -16.87 11.72 -19.09
C THR A 75 -17.87 10.99 -18.21
N VAL A 76 -18.51 9.98 -18.77
CA VAL A 76 -19.41 9.07 -18.02
C VAL A 76 -18.63 8.33 -16.91
N TYR A 77 -17.34 8.06 -17.13
CA TYR A 77 -16.49 7.35 -16.18
C TYR A 77 -16.36 8.08 -14.83
N VAL A 78 -16.38 9.43 -14.82
CA VAL A 78 -16.34 10.23 -13.58
C VAL A 78 -17.55 9.92 -12.70
N TRP A 79 -18.74 9.86 -13.28
CA TRP A 79 -19.97 9.57 -12.53
C TRP A 79 -19.98 8.15 -11.96
N ILE A 80 -19.47 7.19 -12.73
CA ILE A 80 -19.32 5.82 -12.28
C ILE A 80 -18.31 5.75 -11.12
N LEU A 81 -17.19 6.48 -11.22
CA LEU A 81 -16.19 6.60 -10.16
C LEU A 81 -16.79 7.19 -8.87
N VAL A 82 -17.55 8.29 -8.98
CA VAL A 82 -18.23 8.89 -7.83
C VAL A 82 -19.14 7.87 -7.15
N LEU A 83 -19.92 7.11 -7.94
CA LEU A 83 -20.79 6.08 -7.41
C LEU A 83 -20.00 5.00 -6.64
N TYR A 84 -18.87 4.53 -7.19
CA TYR A 84 -18.02 3.55 -6.51
C TYR A 84 -17.40 4.10 -5.23
N ILE A 85 -16.92 5.34 -5.23
CA ILE A 85 -16.28 5.94 -4.05
C ILE A 85 -17.30 6.18 -2.93
N VAL A 86 -18.49 6.67 -3.24
CA VAL A 86 -19.59 6.78 -2.26
C VAL A 86 -19.92 5.40 -1.68
N SER A 87 -19.95 4.37 -2.52
CA SER A 87 -20.18 2.99 -2.12
C SER A 87 -19.09 2.45 -1.20
N TYR A 88 -17.80 2.68 -1.50
CA TYR A 88 -16.69 2.28 -0.64
C TYR A 88 -16.68 3.05 0.68
N THR A 89 -16.98 4.35 0.65
CA THR A 89 -17.11 5.17 1.87
C THR A 89 -18.20 4.60 2.78
N TRP A 90 -19.36 4.26 2.21
CA TRP A 90 -20.44 3.62 2.96
C TRP A 90 -20.02 2.27 3.54
N ALA A 91 -19.33 1.44 2.77
CA ALA A 91 -18.81 0.16 3.22
C ALA A 91 -17.83 0.31 4.39
N SER A 92 -16.91 1.29 4.31
CA SER A 92 -15.92 1.57 5.36
C SER A 92 -16.57 2.06 6.64
N ILE A 93 -17.55 2.98 6.54
CA ILE A 93 -18.32 3.46 7.71
C ILE A 93 -19.02 2.30 8.40
N ARG A 94 -19.68 1.44 7.62
CA ARG A 94 -20.38 0.29 8.16
C ARG A 94 -19.43 -0.73 8.79
N LEU A 95 -18.29 -1.00 8.19
CA LEU A 95 -17.27 -1.89 8.74
C LEU A 95 -16.73 -1.34 10.06
N CYS A 96 -16.49 -0.03 10.14
CA CYS A 96 -16.06 0.65 11.35
C CYS A 96 -17.13 0.52 12.48
N VAL A 97 -18.41 0.59 12.12
CA VAL A 97 -19.52 0.42 13.09
C VAL A 97 -19.60 -1.03 13.58
N ILE A 98 -19.47 -2.01 12.70
CA ILE A 98 -19.57 -3.46 13.04
C ILE A 98 -18.41 -3.91 13.93
N HIS A 99 -17.16 -3.58 13.56
CA HIS A 99 -15.98 -4.02 14.30
C HIS A 99 -15.63 -3.15 15.51
N GLY A 100 -16.23 -1.96 15.59
CA GLY A 100 -15.86 -0.91 16.54
C GLY A 100 -14.60 -0.15 16.09
N PRO A 101 -14.48 1.14 16.47
CA PRO A 101 -13.40 2.00 16.00
C PRO A 101 -12.01 1.49 16.41
N GLU A 102 -11.86 0.98 17.62
CA GLU A 102 -10.56 0.50 18.11
C GLU A 102 -10.00 -0.64 17.26
N ARG A 103 -10.80 -1.66 16.96
CA ARG A 103 -10.38 -2.80 16.14
C ARG A 103 -10.24 -2.40 14.67
N TYR A 104 -11.11 -1.53 14.16
CA TYR A 104 -11.04 -1.05 12.78
C TYR A 104 -9.71 -0.34 12.48
N PHE A 105 -9.28 0.56 13.35
CA PHE A 105 -8.04 1.33 13.19
C PHE A 105 -6.76 0.53 13.51
N THR A 106 -6.85 -0.66 14.07
CA THR A 106 -5.69 -1.53 14.29
C THR A 106 -5.20 -2.17 12.99
N SER A 107 -6.07 -2.35 12.00
CA SER A 107 -5.71 -2.95 10.71
C SER A 107 -5.05 -1.93 9.78
N ALA A 108 -3.83 -2.24 9.30
CA ALA A 108 -3.12 -1.40 8.32
C ALA A 108 -3.87 -1.29 6.98
N TRP A 109 -4.60 -2.34 6.58
CA TRP A 109 -5.37 -2.34 5.34
C TRP A 109 -6.57 -1.40 5.38
N ASN A 110 -7.19 -1.23 6.54
CA ASN A 110 -8.29 -0.27 6.70
C ASN A 110 -7.79 1.17 6.58
N TRP A 111 -6.59 1.47 7.11
CA TRP A 111 -5.94 2.76 6.90
C TRP A 111 -5.64 3.01 5.43
N PHE A 112 -5.14 2.00 4.74
CA PHE A 112 -4.87 2.07 3.30
C PHE A 112 -6.13 2.41 2.50
N ASP A 113 -7.26 1.75 2.82
CA ASP A 113 -8.55 2.01 2.18
C ASP A 113 -9.07 3.42 2.48
N LEU A 114 -8.94 3.89 3.73
CA LEU A 114 -9.35 5.25 4.10
C LEU A 114 -8.52 6.31 3.36
N ILE A 115 -7.21 6.13 3.28
CA ILE A 115 -6.34 7.07 2.55
C ILE A 115 -6.71 7.08 1.06
N MET A 116 -6.92 5.93 0.44
CA MET A 116 -7.35 5.82 -0.96
C MET A 116 -8.67 6.57 -1.21
N ILE A 117 -9.69 6.30 -0.37
CA ILE A 117 -11.00 6.97 -0.47
C ILE A 117 -10.85 8.47 -0.27
N PHE A 118 -10.05 8.90 0.70
CA PHE A 118 -9.79 10.32 0.96
C PHE A 118 -9.14 11.02 -0.23
N LEU A 119 -8.17 10.40 -0.88
CA LEU A 119 -7.54 10.96 -2.10
C LEU A 119 -8.54 11.12 -3.24
N PHE A 120 -9.43 10.14 -3.46
CA PHE A 120 -10.48 10.28 -4.47
C PHE A 120 -11.48 11.39 -4.11
N ILE A 121 -11.88 11.50 -2.85
CA ILE A 121 -12.77 12.59 -2.40
C ILE A 121 -12.10 13.95 -2.61
N LEU A 122 -10.82 14.09 -2.26
CA LEU A 122 -10.05 15.31 -2.54
C LEU A 122 -10.01 15.63 -4.04
N THR A 123 -9.78 14.63 -4.89
CA THR A 123 -9.82 14.80 -6.34
C THR A 123 -11.16 15.37 -6.79
N PHE A 124 -12.28 14.83 -6.32
CA PHE A 124 -13.61 15.32 -6.65
C PHE A 124 -13.86 16.75 -6.14
N MET A 125 -13.38 17.08 -4.95
CA MET A 125 -13.46 18.44 -4.41
C MET A 125 -12.69 19.42 -5.30
N TYR A 126 -11.46 19.10 -5.74
CA TYR A 126 -10.69 19.94 -6.64
C TYR A 126 -11.30 20.01 -8.06
N TRP A 127 -11.95 18.97 -8.55
CA TRP A 127 -12.72 19.04 -9.80
C TRP A 127 -13.92 19.99 -9.69
N ILE A 128 -14.61 20.00 -8.54
CA ILE A 128 -15.69 20.94 -8.29
C ILE A 128 -15.15 22.38 -8.23
N THR A 129 -14.04 22.62 -7.52
CA THR A 129 -13.41 23.95 -7.46
C THR A 129 -12.94 24.41 -8.83
N ALA A 130 -12.35 23.51 -9.64
CA ALA A 130 -11.97 23.80 -11.02
C ALA A 130 -13.19 24.15 -11.91
N ALA A 131 -14.32 23.44 -11.75
CA ALA A 131 -15.56 23.74 -12.45
C ALA A 131 -16.11 25.13 -12.11
N ILE A 132 -16.03 25.51 -10.84
CA ILE A 132 -16.46 26.83 -10.36
C ILE A 132 -15.53 27.93 -10.92
N ASP A 133 -14.22 27.71 -10.86
CA ASP A 133 -13.22 28.65 -11.37
C ASP A 133 -13.40 28.90 -12.89
N VAL A 134 -13.58 27.86 -13.68
CA VAL A 134 -13.84 27.93 -15.10
C VAL A 134 -15.16 28.67 -15.41
N ARG A 135 -16.21 28.47 -14.61
CA ARG A 135 -17.49 29.19 -14.78
C ARG A 135 -17.36 30.67 -14.48
N ILE A 136 -16.63 31.05 -13.44
CA ILE A 136 -16.46 32.44 -13.02
C ILE A 136 -15.59 33.19 -14.04
N ASN A 137 -14.47 32.59 -14.44
CA ASN A 137 -13.47 33.25 -15.28
C ASN A 137 -13.68 33.06 -16.78
N GLY A 138 -14.60 32.19 -17.21
CA GLY A 138 -14.90 31.92 -18.63
C GLY A 138 -13.74 31.33 -19.45
N GLN A 139 -12.74 30.72 -18.83
CA GLN A 139 -11.48 30.29 -19.43
C GLN A 139 -11.42 28.78 -19.73
N LEU A 140 -12.48 28.24 -20.28
CA LEU A 140 -12.56 26.79 -20.58
C LEU A 140 -11.50 26.34 -21.61
N GLU A 141 -11.28 27.14 -22.65
CA GLU A 141 -10.41 26.81 -23.80
C GLU A 141 -8.97 27.30 -23.62
N LEU A 142 -8.61 27.76 -22.41
CA LEU A 142 -7.26 28.25 -22.16
C LEU A 142 -6.25 27.10 -22.30
N GLU A 143 -5.25 27.28 -23.18
CA GLU A 143 -4.19 26.28 -23.36
C GLU A 143 -3.42 26.05 -22.07
N ARG A 144 -3.06 24.78 -21.80
CA ARG A 144 -2.38 24.34 -20.58
C ARG A 144 -1.09 25.11 -20.24
N LYS A 145 -0.36 25.61 -21.23
CA LYS A 145 0.87 26.40 -21.04
C LYS A 145 0.65 27.73 -20.29
N TYR A 146 -0.58 28.26 -20.31
CA TYR A 146 -0.94 29.51 -19.62
C TYR A 146 -1.58 29.28 -18.25
N TRP A 147 -1.75 28.03 -17.81
CA TRP A 147 -2.36 27.76 -16.52
C TRP A 147 -1.43 28.20 -15.38
N HIS A 148 -2.03 28.63 -14.29
CA HIS A 148 -1.28 28.97 -13.10
C HIS A 148 -0.64 27.71 -12.50
N LYS A 149 0.56 27.82 -11.90
CA LYS A 149 1.30 26.71 -11.28
C LYS A 149 0.51 25.94 -10.21
N TYR A 150 -0.47 26.57 -9.60
CA TYR A 150 -1.38 25.99 -8.59
C TYR A 150 -2.82 25.95 -9.11
N ASP A 151 -3.04 25.71 -10.40
CA ASP A 151 -4.37 25.54 -10.95
C ASP A 151 -5.07 24.34 -10.28
N PRO A 152 -6.34 24.48 -9.86
CA PRO A 152 -7.09 23.39 -9.22
C PRO A 152 -7.15 22.13 -10.08
N THR A 153 -7.16 22.27 -11.40
CA THR A 153 -7.15 21.14 -12.34
C THR A 153 -5.84 20.35 -12.25
N LEU A 154 -4.68 21.04 -12.18
CA LEU A 154 -3.37 20.39 -12.06
C LEU A 154 -3.21 19.68 -10.71
N ILE A 155 -3.70 20.30 -9.64
CA ILE A 155 -3.68 19.70 -8.30
C ILE A 155 -4.55 18.44 -8.30
N ALA A 156 -5.74 18.50 -8.88
CA ALA A 156 -6.63 17.35 -9.01
C ALA A 156 -5.99 16.18 -9.76
N GLU A 157 -5.31 16.46 -10.87
CA GLU A 157 -4.57 15.43 -11.64
C GLU A 157 -3.47 14.77 -10.81
N GLY A 158 -2.70 15.56 -10.05
CA GLY A 158 -1.66 15.03 -9.16
C GLY A 158 -2.22 14.14 -8.06
N ILE A 159 -3.31 14.54 -7.41
CA ILE A 159 -3.98 13.73 -6.37
C ILE A 159 -4.61 12.49 -6.99
N PHE A 160 -5.24 12.59 -8.16
CA PHE A 160 -5.82 11.46 -8.88
C PHE A 160 -4.76 10.41 -9.27
N CYS A 161 -3.55 10.85 -9.64
CA CYS A 161 -2.43 9.95 -9.91
C CYS A 161 -2.11 9.09 -8.68
N TRP A 162 -1.96 9.69 -7.50
CA TRP A 162 -1.71 8.95 -6.26
C TRP A 162 -2.89 8.05 -5.86
N ALA A 163 -4.13 8.54 -6.03
CA ALA A 163 -5.33 7.74 -5.78
C ALA A 163 -5.37 6.50 -6.69
N THR A 164 -5.00 6.64 -7.96
CA THR A 164 -4.90 5.54 -8.93
C THR A 164 -3.84 4.53 -8.52
N ILE A 165 -2.63 4.98 -8.13
CA ILE A 165 -1.57 4.09 -7.65
C ILE A 165 -2.06 3.28 -6.45
N MET A 166 -2.68 3.93 -5.47
CA MET A 166 -3.23 3.26 -4.29
C MET A 166 -4.32 2.25 -4.68
N ALA A 167 -5.19 2.59 -5.62
CA ALA A 167 -6.23 1.67 -6.09
C ALA A 167 -5.63 0.39 -6.70
N PHE A 168 -4.59 0.50 -7.52
CA PHE A 168 -3.92 -0.68 -8.08
C PHE A 168 -3.14 -1.47 -7.03
N LEU A 169 -2.47 -0.81 -6.08
CA LEU A 169 -1.77 -1.49 -4.98
C LEU A 169 -2.71 -2.31 -4.09
N LYS A 170 -3.97 -1.92 -3.96
CA LYS A 170 -4.97 -2.70 -3.22
C LYS A 170 -5.21 -4.11 -3.80
N LEU A 171 -4.88 -4.35 -5.08
CA LEU A 171 -4.90 -5.71 -5.64
C LEU A 171 -4.02 -6.68 -4.85
N MET A 172 -2.93 -6.20 -4.26
CA MET A 172 -2.08 -7.03 -3.40
C MET A 172 -2.86 -7.60 -2.21
N HIS A 173 -3.77 -6.80 -1.61
CA HIS A 173 -4.62 -7.29 -0.52
C HIS A 173 -5.56 -8.43 -0.96
N ILE A 174 -6.13 -8.33 -2.17
CA ILE A 174 -6.98 -9.37 -2.74
C ILE A 174 -6.17 -10.66 -3.00
N CYS A 175 -4.91 -10.54 -3.42
CA CYS A 175 -4.01 -11.67 -3.65
C CYS A 175 -3.65 -12.43 -2.36
N GLN A 176 -3.86 -11.84 -1.17
CA GLN A 176 -3.61 -12.50 0.12
C GLN A 176 -4.39 -13.81 0.30
N LEU A 177 -5.54 -13.94 -0.34
CA LEU A 177 -6.37 -15.14 -0.24
C LEU A 177 -5.93 -16.28 -1.19
N ASP A 178 -5.06 -16.00 -2.16
CA ASP A 178 -4.53 -17.05 -3.04
C ASP A 178 -3.47 -17.90 -2.33
N TYR A 179 -3.45 -19.20 -2.63
CA TYR A 179 -2.56 -20.16 -1.97
C TYR A 179 -1.07 -19.87 -2.19
N ASN A 180 -0.72 -19.45 -3.40
CA ASN A 180 0.68 -19.22 -3.78
C ASN A 180 1.17 -17.80 -3.42
N LEU A 181 0.31 -16.80 -3.59
CA LEU A 181 0.67 -15.39 -3.40
C LEU A 181 0.47 -14.92 -1.96
N GLY A 182 -0.47 -15.51 -1.23
CA GLY A 182 -0.79 -15.10 0.14
C GLY A 182 0.36 -15.19 1.12
N PRO A 183 1.07 -16.34 1.22
CA PRO A 183 2.25 -16.47 2.07
C PRO A 183 3.36 -15.47 1.72
N LEU A 184 3.59 -15.24 0.42
CA LEU A 184 4.59 -14.28 -0.06
C LEU A 184 4.25 -12.84 0.37
N GLN A 185 2.98 -12.46 0.23
CA GLN A 185 2.52 -11.12 0.65
C GLN A 185 2.61 -10.91 2.16
N LEU A 186 2.29 -11.94 2.96
CA LEU A 186 2.43 -11.87 4.41
C LEU A 186 3.89 -11.68 4.80
N SER A 187 4.80 -12.40 4.16
CA SER A 187 6.25 -12.26 4.35
C SER A 187 6.73 -10.84 4.00
N LEU A 188 6.27 -10.30 2.86
CA LEU A 188 6.57 -8.94 2.43
C LEU A 188 6.09 -7.90 3.47
N GLY A 189 4.88 -8.05 4.00
CA GLY A 189 4.33 -7.16 5.03
C GLY A 189 5.17 -7.14 6.33
N LYS A 190 5.75 -8.29 6.71
CA LYS A 190 6.66 -8.35 7.87
C LYS A 190 8.01 -7.69 7.59
N MET A 191 8.56 -7.87 6.38
CA MET A 191 9.80 -7.21 5.97
C MET A 191 9.68 -5.68 5.92
N PHE A 192 8.52 -5.13 5.57
CA PHE A 192 8.30 -3.67 5.60
C PHE A 192 8.52 -3.04 6.97
N LYS A 193 8.30 -3.76 8.07
CA LYS A 193 8.59 -3.25 9.42
C LYS A 193 10.09 -3.03 9.65
N ASP A 194 10.92 -3.90 9.07
CA ASP A 194 12.37 -3.75 9.17
C ASP A 194 12.87 -2.61 8.29
N VAL A 195 12.34 -2.47 7.08
CA VAL A 195 12.60 -1.31 6.21
C VAL A 195 12.32 0.00 6.95
N GLY A 196 11.21 0.08 7.71
CA GLY A 196 10.87 1.27 8.49
C GLY A 196 11.95 1.67 9.50
N LYS A 197 12.54 0.71 10.21
CA LYS A 197 13.65 0.97 11.16
C LYS A 197 14.89 1.51 10.45
N PHE A 198 15.25 0.91 9.31
CA PHE A 198 16.39 1.37 8.51
C PHE A 198 16.17 2.74 7.89
N THR A 199 14.92 3.05 7.49
CA THR A 199 14.57 4.36 6.94
C THR A 199 14.86 5.48 7.93
N VAL A 200 14.66 5.28 9.23
CA VAL A 200 14.98 6.27 10.26
C VAL A 200 16.50 6.53 10.30
N LEU A 201 17.32 5.47 10.38
CA LEU A 201 18.80 5.61 10.39
C LEU A 201 19.30 6.28 9.10
N PHE A 202 18.76 5.87 7.97
CA PHE A 202 19.08 6.44 6.67
C PHE A 202 18.70 7.93 6.60
N SER A 203 17.54 8.32 7.12
CA SER A 203 17.10 9.73 7.15
C SER A 203 18.02 10.60 7.98
N ILE A 204 18.49 10.11 9.13
CA ILE A 204 19.46 10.85 9.97
C ILE A 204 20.76 11.08 9.21
N MET A 205 21.28 10.04 8.56
CA MET A 205 22.49 10.15 7.74
C MET A 205 22.30 11.13 6.57
N MET A 206 21.20 11.02 5.84
CA MET A 206 20.82 11.92 4.75
C MET A 206 20.83 13.38 5.21
N LEU A 207 20.19 13.68 6.33
CA LEU A 207 20.13 15.03 6.87
C LEU A 207 21.51 15.56 7.26
N ALA A 208 22.37 14.74 7.86
CA ALA A 208 23.73 15.11 8.24
C ALA A 208 24.58 15.50 7.02
N PHE A 209 24.59 14.65 5.98
CA PHE A 209 25.34 14.95 4.75
C PHE A 209 24.74 16.12 3.97
N THR A 210 23.40 16.22 3.91
CA THR A 210 22.71 17.35 3.28
C THR A 210 23.11 18.69 3.93
N ALA A 211 23.11 18.76 5.27
CA ALA A 211 23.49 19.96 5.98
C ALA A 211 24.97 20.32 5.75
N GLY A 212 25.86 19.32 5.76
CA GLY A 212 27.30 19.54 5.52
C GLY A 212 27.58 20.00 4.10
N THR A 213 27.08 19.32 3.09
CA THR A 213 27.28 19.68 1.68
C THR A 213 26.63 20.99 1.31
N CYS A 214 25.41 21.27 1.77
CA CYS A 214 24.74 22.54 1.55
C CYS A 214 25.57 23.71 2.11
N LYS A 215 26.14 23.57 3.32
CA LYS A 215 27.00 24.62 3.91
C LYS A 215 28.26 24.88 3.09
N LEU A 216 28.84 23.83 2.50
CA LEU A 216 30.06 23.93 1.70
C LEU A 216 29.81 24.65 0.36
N TYR A 217 28.66 24.39 -0.28
CA TYR A 217 28.35 24.87 -1.64
C TYR A 217 27.45 26.13 -1.67
N GLN A 218 26.85 26.54 -0.58
CA GLN A 218 25.91 27.67 -0.52
C GLN A 218 26.51 29.00 -1.05
N TYR A 219 27.81 29.18 -0.90
CA TYR A 219 28.50 30.40 -1.35
C TYR A 219 28.60 30.50 -2.88
N TYR A 220 28.62 29.37 -3.57
CA TYR A 220 28.86 29.29 -5.02
C TYR A 220 27.57 29.38 -5.84
N ASP A 221 26.43 29.73 -5.22
CA ASP A 221 25.16 29.86 -5.92
C ASP A 221 25.23 30.91 -7.04
N GLU A 222 24.67 30.55 -8.21
CA GLU A 222 24.62 31.39 -9.41
C GLU A 222 25.99 31.84 -9.99
N MET A 223 27.12 31.36 -9.50
CA MET A 223 28.43 31.69 -10.06
C MET A 223 28.59 31.14 -11.48
N VAL A 224 29.16 31.97 -12.37
CA VAL A 224 29.43 31.66 -13.76
C VAL A 224 30.88 31.90 -14.10
N GLN A 225 31.55 30.84 -14.54
CA GLN A 225 32.91 30.90 -15.07
C GLN A 225 32.86 31.05 -16.60
N THR A 226 33.65 31.95 -17.14
CA THR A 226 33.78 32.12 -18.60
C THR A 226 35.19 31.74 -19.00
N ASP A 227 35.33 30.80 -19.89
CA ASP A 227 36.64 30.45 -20.49
C ASP A 227 36.95 31.46 -21.60
N ASP A 228 38.01 32.21 -21.46
CA ASP A 228 38.42 33.25 -22.42
C ASP A 228 38.80 32.67 -23.80
N GLN A 229 39.24 31.41 -23.87
CA GLN A 229 39.61 30.75 -25.12
C GLN A 229 38.43 30.21 -25.92
N SER A 230 37.49 29.53 -25.23
CA SER A 230 36.33 28.91 -25.85
C SER A 230 35.06 29.75 -25.82
N LYS A 231 35.06 30.88 -25.05
CA LYS A 231 33.84 31.68 -24.74
C LYS A 231 32.69 30.84 -24.18
N MET A 232 32.97 29.64 -23.72
CA MET A 232 31.99 28.82 -23.04
C MET A 232 31.76 29.35 -21.62
N LYS A 233 30.48 29.46 -21.27
CA LYS A 233 30.06 29.79 -19.91
C LYS A 233 29.69 28.50 -19.18
N VAL A 234 30.38 28.22 -18.10
CA VAL A 234 30.06 27.13 -17.20
C VAL A 234 29.43 27.71 -15.96
N GLN A 235 28.20 27.33 -15.66
CA GLN A 235 27.48 27.77 -14.48
C GLN A 235 27.59 26.71 -13.39
N GLN A 236 27.68 27.13 -12.12
CA GLN A 236 27.66 26.24 -10.97
C GLN A 236 26.42 25.35 -11.00
N ALA A 237 26.61 24.06 -10.85
CA ALA A 237 25.52 23.11 -10.73
C ALA A 237 24.69 23.41 -9.46
N SER A 238 23.38 23.54 -9.59
CA SER A 238 22.49 23.80 -8.45
C SER A 238 22.29 22.60 -7.52
N SER A 239 23.14 21.57 -7.65
CA SER A 239 22.98 20.27 -6.99
C SER A 239 23.11 20.34 -5.46
N PHE A 240 24.03 21.17 -4.92
CA PHE A 240 24.31 21.27 -3.49
C PHE A 240 24.14 22.68 -2.89
N VAL A 241 23.73 23.63 -3.68
CA VAL A 241 23.62 25.04 -3.30
C VAL A 241 22.54 25.28 -2.25
N ASN A 242 21.37 24.62 -2.39
CA ASN A 242 20.23 24.76 -1.50
C ASN A 242 19.99 23.44 -0.75
N PHE A 243 19.46 23.54 0.49
CA PHE A 243 19.15 22.37 1.31
C PHE A 243 18.24 21.36 0.59
N VAL A 244 17.19 21.83 -0.09
CA VAL A 244 16.25 20.97 -0.83
C VAL A 244 16.92 20.36 -2.06
N ALA A 245 17.76 21.12 -2.77
CA ALA A 245 18.52 20.62 -3.90
C ALA A 245 19.53 19.55 -3.45
N SER A 246 20.29 19.82 -2.38
CA SER A 246 21.24 18.86 -1.80
C SER A 246 20.54 17.57 -1.36
N LEU A 247 19.40 17.68 -0.67
CA LEU A 247 18.60 16.51 -0.26
C LEU A 247 18.14 15.69 -1.48
N LYS A 248 17.66 16.35 -2.53
CA LYS A 248 17.24 15.71 -3.77
C LYS A 248 18.42 15.02 -4.47
N THR A 249 19.57 15.67 -4.56
CA THR A 249 20.77 15.13 -5.21
C THR A 249 21.29 13.90 -4.46
N LEU A 250 21.41 13.97 -3.14
CA LEU A 250 21.82 12.84 -2.31
C LEU A 250 20.81 11.69 -2.34
N PHE A 251 19.51 11.99 -2.37
CA PHE A 251 18.48 10.96 -2.52
C PHE A 251 18.63 10.20 -3.86
N TRP A 252 18.86 10.91 -4.96
CA TRP A 252 19.07 10.26 -6.26
C TRP A 252 20.46 9.59 -6.38
N ALA A 253 21.45 10.08 -5.63
CA ALA A 253 22.76 9.43 -5.55
C ALA A 253 22.66 8.02 -4.93
N LEU A 254 21.71 7.77 -4.03
CA LEU A 254 21.43 6.43 -3.50
C LEU A 254 21.12 5.42 -4.63
N PHE A 255 20.47 5.88 -5.69
CA PHE A 255 20.13 5.05 -6.87
C PHE A 255 21.20 5.16 -7.98
N CYS A 256 22.38 5.70 -7.68
CA CYS A 256 23.46 5.92 -8.64
C CYS A 256 23.06 6.82 -9.84
N MET A 257 22.09 7.73 -9.63
CA MET A 257 21.56 8.62 -10.68
C MET A 257 22.15 10.04 -10.60
N SER A 258 23.02 10.33 -9.65
CA SER A 258 23.67 11.63 -9.53
C SER A 258 25.07 11.55 -10.15
N PRO A 259 25.40 12.43 -11.12
CA PRO A 259 26.72 12.46 -11.73
C PRO A 259 27.78 12.99 -10.74
N ILE A 260 29.05 12.61 -10.91
CA ILE A 260 30.14 13.03 -10.06
C ILE A 260 30.39 14.55 -10.21
N GLU A 261 30.19 15.09 -11.40
CA GLU A 261 30.32 16.53 -11.72
C GLU A 261 29.36 17.41 -10.90
N SER A 262 28.41 16.80 -10.19
CA SER A 262 27.55 17.52 -9.23
C SER A 262 28.34 18.17 -8.07
N ALA A 263 29.54 17.67 -7.81
CA ALA A 263 30.44 18.15 -6.75
C ALA A 263 31.51 19.13 -7.25
N ASP A 264 31.52 19.49 -8.55
CA ASP A 264 32.43 20.46 -9.12
C ASP A 264 32.15 21.86 -8.53
N VAL A 265 33.21 22.64 -8.35
CA VAL A 265 33.12 23.99 -7.86
C VAL A 265 33.44 24.98 -8.97
N VAL A 266 32.48 25.82 -9.31
CA VAL A 266 32.61 26.87 -10.33
C VAL A 266 32.66 28.24 -9.63
N ILE A 267 33.66 29.06 -9.98
CA ILE A 267 33.86 30.37 -9.38
C ILE A 267 33.93 31.41 -10.49
N GLU A 268 33.51 32.63 -10.21
CA GLU A 268 33.68 33.78 -11.11
C GLU A 268 35.14 34.07 -11.40
N ASN A 269 35.45 34.46 -12.65
CA ASN A 269 36.78 34.84 -13.08
C ASN A 269 37.25 36.11 -12.31
N LEU A 270 38.48 36.09 -11.89
CA LEU A 270 39.12 37.30 -11.29
C LEU A 270 39.55 38.28 -12.38
N PRO A 271 39.40 39.61 -12.15
CA PRO A 271 39.94 40.62 -13.07
C PRO A 271 41.47 40.51 -13.12
N SER A 272 42.04 40.55 -14.30
CA SER A 272 43.50 40.61 -14.51
C SER A 272 43.94 42.04 -14.64
N ASP A 273 45.23 42.32 -14.37
CA ASP A 273 45.84 43.64 -14.56
C ASP A 273 45.94 44.06 -16.04
N SER A 274 45.74 43.13 -16.99
CA SER A 274 45.64 43.41 -18.40
C SER A 274 44.19 43.58 -18.83
N GLU A 275 43.84 44.66 -19.51
CA GLU A 275 42.47 45.15 -19.81
C GLU A 275 41.52 44.16 -20.49
N ASN A 276 41.96 42.96 -20.94
CA ASN A 276 41.12 41.98 -21.68
C ASN A 276 41.32 40.55 -21.27
N GLU A 277 42.05 40.24 -20.20
CA GLU A 277 42.23 38.83 -19.75
C GLU A 277 41.65 38.63 -18.35
N THR A 278 40.91 37.51 -18.15
CA THR A 278 40.43 37.09 -16.84
C THR A 278 41.21 35.89 -16.35
N VAL A 279 41.51 35.83 -15.06
CA VAL A 279 42.21 34.69 -14.46
C VAL A 279 41.17 33.74 -13.86
N ILE A 280 41.24 32.46 -14.28
CA ILE A 280 40.42 31.41 -13.74
C ILE A 280 40.93 31.08 -12.32
N ASN A 281 40.09 31.30 -11.32
CA ASN A 281 40.38 30.88 -9.95
C ASN A 281 39.71 29.53 -9.65
N GLN A 282 40.35 28.71 -8.82
CA GLN A 282 39.86 27.39 -8.43
C GLN A 282 40.03 27.19 -6.91
N HIS A 283 38.93 26.84 -6.23
CA HIS A 283 38.97 26.46 -4.83
C HIS A 283 39.16 24.94 -4.69
N THR A 284 40.31 24.44 -5.08
CA THR A 284 40.65 23.00 -5.13
C THR A 284 40.46 22.28 -3.80
N PHE A 285 40.69 22.95 -2.67
CA PHE A 285 40.44 22.37 -1.36
C PHE A 285 38.94 22.14 -1.09
N THR A 286 38.09 23.10 -1.43
CA THR A 286 36.64 23.00 -1.27
C THR A 286 36.08 21.88 -2.16
N GLU A 287 36.54 21.82 -3.40
CA GLU A 287 36.18 20.78 -4.35
C GLU A 287 36.61 19.40 -3.85
N PHE A 288 37.85 19.26 -3.35
CA PHE A 288 38.32 18.01 -2.75
C PHE A 288 37.44 17.56 -1.57
N ILE A 289 37.09 18.47 -0.65
CA ILE A 289 36.19 18.14 0.46
C ILE A 289 34.79 17.77 -0.04
N GLY A 290 34.31 18.42 -1.09
CA GLY A 290 33.03 18.09 -1.74
C GLY A 290 33.02 16.67 -2.29
N TYR A 291 34.03 16.32 -3.09
CA TYR A 291 34.20 14.95 -3.61
C TYR A 291 34.35 13.93 -2.49
N LEU A 292 35.14 14.23 -1.46
CA LEU A 292 35.33 13.33 -0.32
C LEU A 292 34.02 13.10 0.43
N SER A 293 33.25 14.16 0.66
CA SER A 293 31.93 14.05 1.33
C SER A 293 30.93 13.26 0.50
N PHE A 294 30.89 13.48 -0.82
CA PHE A 294 30.00 12.75 -1.72
C PHE A 294 30.38 11.27 -1.82
N ALA A 295 31.69 10.97 -1.92
CA ALA A 295 32.20 9.61 -1.92
C ALA A 295 31.90 8.88 -0.58
N ALA A 296 32.13 9.57 0.57
CA ALA A 296 31.81 9.02 1.89
C ALA A 296 30.32 8.72 2.03
N PHE A 297 29.46 9.63 1.57
CA PHE A 297 28.01 9.41 1.56
C PHE A 297 27.65 8.16 0.74
N THR A 298 28.15 8.06 -0.47
CA THR A 298 27.84 6.92 -1.37
C THR A 298 28.37 5.62 -0.79
N PHE A 299 29.57 5.61 -0.24
CA PHE A 299 30.15 4.43 0.42
C PHE A 299 29.30 3.97 1.61
N ILE A 300 28.95 4.87 2.52
CA ILE A 300 28.16 4.55 3.72
C ILE A 300 26.73 4.11 3.31
N SER A 301 26.07 4.85 2.42
CA SER A 301 24.67 4.56 2.06
C SER A 301 24.52 3.27 1.26
N VAL A 302 25.31 3.10 0.19
CA VAL A 302 25.16 1.97 -0.74
C VAL A 302 25.84 0.72 -0.20
N ILE A 303 27.08 0.84 0.27
CA ILE A 303 27.86 -0.34 0.66
C ILE A 303 27.49 -0.83 2.06
N LEU A 304 27.33 0.06 3.03
CA LEU A 304 27.06 -0.36 4.41
C LEU A 304 25.56 -0.51 4.68
N ILE A 305 24.78 0.56 4.53
CA ILE A 305 23.38 0.58 4.98
C ILE A 305 22.51 -0.32 4.11
N LEU A 306 22.66 -0.25 2.78
CA LEU A 306 21.84 -1.07 1.88
C LEU A 306 22.14 -2.56 2.03
N ASN A 307 23.42 -2.95 2.15
CA ASN A 307 23.78 -4.35 2.35
C ASN A 307 23.31 -4.87 3.73
N MET A 308 23.36 -4.03 4.77
CA MET A 308 22.82 -4.39 6.07
C MET A 308 21.30 -4.56 6.04
N LEU A 309 20.59 -3.70 5.29
CA LEU A 309 19.16 -3.85 5.06
C LEU A 309 18.82 -5.18 4.38
N ILE A 310 19.54 -5.52 3.30
CA ILE A 310 19.34 -6.79 2.57
C ILE A 310 19.58 -7.99 3.51
N ALA A 311 20.64 -7.97 4.30
CA ALA A 311 20.94 -9.03 5.26
C ALA A 311 19.86 -9.18 6.34
N CYS A 312 19.36 -8.06 6.86
CA CYS A 312 18.26 -8.05 7.85
C CYS A 312 16.96 -8.57 7.24
N MET A 313 16.59 -8.12 6.03
CA MET A 313 15.40 -8.61 5.33
C MET A 313 15.49 -10.11 5.03
N SER A 314 16.65 -10.60 4.60
CA SER A 314 16.90 -12.03 4.37
C SER A 314 16.72 -12.85 5.64
N ASN A 315 17.27 -12.40 6.75
CA ASN A 315 17.10 -13.06 8.05
C ASN A 315 15.63 -13.09 8.51
N THR A 316 14.91 -11.99 8.33
CA THR A 316 13.48 -11.92 8.64
C THR A 316 12.67 -12.82 7.71
N LEU A 317 13.00 -12.88 6.41
CA LEU A 317 12.36 -13.80 5.48
C LEU A 317 12.52 -15.26 5.91
N THR A 318 13.74 -15.69 6.30
CA THR A 318 13.99 -17.04 6.76
C THR A 318 13.16 -17.40 8.00
N LYS A 319 13.13 -16.52 9.00
CA LYS A 319 12.31 -16.71 10.22
C LYS A 319 10.81 -16.79 9.94
N VAL A 320 10.33 -15.99 8.99
CA VAL A 320 8.91 -15.96 8.65
C VAL A 320 8.53 -17.19 7.84
N THR A 321 9.41 -17.68 6.96
CA THR A 321 9.12 -18.84 6.08
C THR A 321 8.82 -20.10 6.87
N GLU A 322 9.43 -20.29 8.04
CA GLU A 322 9.18 -21.44 8.92
C GLU A 322 7.72 -21.55 9.36
N ASN A 323 7.04 -20.43 9.61
CA ASN A 323 5.67 -20.41 10.13
C ASN A 323 4.65 -19.73 9.20
N VAL A 324 5.08 -19.29 8.01
CA VAL A 324 4.26 -18.46 7.11
C VAL A 324 2.95 -19.13 6.68
N ILE A 325 2.97 -20.44 6.47
CA ILE A 325 1.78 -21.19 6.04
C ILE A 325 0.72 -21.18 7.14
N VAL A 326 1.12 -21.39 8.39
CA VAL A 326 0.20 -21.40 9.55
C VAL A 326 -0.42 -20.03 9.73
N GLU A 327 0.40 -18.99 9.72
CA GLU A 327 -0.08 -17.62 9.84
C GLU A 327 -0.97 -17.20 8.67
N TRP A 328 -0.63 -17.62 7.45
CA TRP A 328 -1.46 -17.37 6.28
C TRP A 328 -2.83 -18.06 6.38
N ILE A 329 -2.88 -19.34 6.83
CA ILE A 329 -4.15 -20.05 7.05
C ILE A 329 -4.99 -19.31 8.08
N PHE A 330 -4.38 -18.80 9.15
CA PHE A 330 -5.07 -18.02 10.18
C PHE A 330 -5.66 -16.73 9.60
N GLY A 331 -4.85 -15.92 8.91
CA GLY A 331 -5.32 -14.67 8.26
C GLY A 331 -6.39 -14.91 7.19
N ARG A 332 -6.29 -16.01 6.43
CA ARG A 332 -7.32 -16.42 5.49
C ARG A 332 -8.63 -16.79 6.19
N THR A 333 -8.55 -17.45 7.33
CA THR A 333 -9.74 -17.81 8.12
C THR A 333 -10.43 -16.56 8.66
N GLU A 334 -9.67 -15.59 9.16
CA GLU A 334 -10.17 -14.30 9.62
C GLU A 334 -10.91 -13.57 8.49
N ALA A 335 -10.32 -13.49 7.30
CA ALA A 335 -10.96 -12.91 6.13
C ALA A 335 -12.26 -13.63 5.74
N TYR A 336 -12.32 -14.95 5.84
CA TYR A 336 -13.56 -15.68 5.58
C TYR A 336 -14.64 -15.39 6.61
N VAL A 337 -14.29 -15.25 7.88
CA VAL A 337 -15.22 -14.87 8.95
C VAL A 337 -15.80 -13.48 8.65
N ASP A 338 -14.98 -12.53 8.23
CA ASP A 338 -15.47 -11.19 7.84
C ASP A 338 -16.48 -11.26 6.69
N TYR A 339 -16.24 -12.11 5.68
CA TYR A 339 -17.21 -12.33 4.60
C TYR A 339 -18.47 -13.12 5.05
N MET A 340 -18.41 -13.92 6.11
CA MET A 340 -19.57 -14.53 6.73
C MET A 340 -20.45 -13.49 7.43
N LEU A 341 -19.83 -12.60 8.19
CA LEU A 341 -20.53 -11.56 8.95
C LEU A 341 -21.09 -10.45 8.05
N THR A 342 -20.43 -10.13 6.94
CA THR A 342 -20.93 -9.16 5.97
C THR A 342 -22.10 -9.73 5.15
N THR A 343 -23.28 -9.20 5.34
CA THR A 343 -24.51 -9.61 4.65
C THR A 343 -24.86 -8.77 3.43
N THR A 344 -23.94 -7.89 2.99
CA THR A 344 -24.22 -6.89 1.99
C THR A 344 -23.76 -7.27 0.59
N LEU A 345 -24.37 -6.57 -0.36
CA LEU A 345 -23.98 -6.61 -1.77
C LEU A 345 -22.60 -5.99 -1.98
N PRO A 346 -21.87 -6.42 -3.02
CA PRO A 346 -20.62 -5.78 -3.39
C PRO A 346 -20.84 -4.35 -3.88
N PRO A 347 -19.84 -3.43 -3.72
CA PRO A 347 -19.89 -2.13 -4.35
C PRO A 347 -20.09 -2.25 -5.87
N PRO A 348 -20.81 -1.35 -6.58
CA PRO A 348 -21.47 -0.15 -6.05
C PRO A 348 -22.88 -0.39 -5.51
N PHE A 349 -23.37 -1.62 -5.51
CA PHE A 349 -24.76 -1.97 -5.22
C PHE A 349 -25.09 -1.95 -3.71
N ASN A 350 -24.11 -1.86 -2.85
CA ASN A 350 -24.28 -1.74 -1.39
C ASN A 350 -24.87 -0.39 -0.94
N ILE A 351 -24.99 0.60 -1.84
CA ILE A 351 -25.69 1.87 -1.60
C ILE A 351 -27.20 1.63 -1.46
N VAL A 352 -27.75 0.58 -2.10
CA VAL A 352 -29.15 0.24 -1.96
C VAL A 352 -29.42 -0.14 -0.50
N PRO A 353 -30.28 0.61 0.22
CA PRO A 353 -30.54 0.37 1.63
C PRO A 353 -31.30 -0.95 1.80
N THR A 354 -30.57 -2.03 1.96
CA THR A 354 -31.15 -3.28 2.43
C THR A 354 -31.35 -3.18 3.95
N TYR A 355 -32.47 -3.67 4.46
CA TYR A 355 -32.78 -3.65 5.89
C TYR A 355 -31.59 -4.16 6.74
N VAL A 356 -30.98 -5.26 6.32
CA VAL A 356 -29.82 -5.87 6.99
C VAL A 356 -28.57 -5.02 6.91
N GLY A 357 -28.40 -4.20 5.85
CA GLY A 357 -27.22 -3.33 5.68
C GLY A 357 -27.27 -2.05 6.49
N VAL A 358 -28.45 -1.56 6.81
CA VAL A 358 -28.66 -0.27 7.53
C VAL A 358 -28.86 -0.50 9.02
N GLN A 359 -29.37 -1.64 9.42
CA GLN A 359 -29.69 -1.95 10.82
C GLN A 359 -28.50 -1.74 11.79
N PRO A 360 -27.27 -2.23 11.53
CA PRO A 360 -26.14 -2.01 12.45
C PRO A 360 -25.84 -0.53 12.68
N VAL A 361 -25.95 0.29 11.63
CA VAL A 361 -25.71 1.74 11.72
C VAL A 361 -26.79 2.42 12.54
N ILE A 362 -28.06 2.04 12.37
CA ILE A 362 -29.18 2.58 13.16
C ILE A 362 -29.03 2.19 14.63
N GLU A 363 -28.65 0.96 14.93
CA GLU A 363 -28.43 0.50 16.31
C GLU A 363 -27.26 1.23 16.96
N TYR A 364 -26.14 1.41 16.24
CA TYR A 364 -25.02 2.20 16.73
C TYR A 364 -25.42 3.64 17.05
N LEU A 365 -26.17 4.30 16.16
CA LEU A 365 -26.67 5.65 16.38
C LEU A 365 -27.64 5.71 17.56
N LYS A 366 -28.51 4.71 17.77
CA LYS A 366 -29.40 4.61 18.94
C LYS A 366 -28.59 4.49 20.23
N ILE A 367 -27.55 3.64 20.26
CA ILE A 367 -26.67 3.47 21.42
C ILE A 367 -25.88 4.75 21.71
N TRP A 368 -25.43 5.45 20.66
CA TRP A 368 -24.71 6.71 20.80
C TRP A 368 -25.64 7.82 21.37
N TRP A 369 -26.87 7.87 20.92
CA TRP A 369 -27.84 8.89 21.39
C TRP A 369 -28.50 8.56 22.75
N ARG A 370 -28.68 7.27 23.05
CA ARG A 370 -29.20 6.79 24.34
C ARG A 370 -28.33 5.64 24.83
N PRO A 371 -27.21 5.95 25.49
CA PRO A 371 -26.33 4.90 25.99
C PRO A 371 -27.08 4.09 27.07
N PRO A 372 -26.96 2.76 27.03
CA PRO A 372 -27.57 1.90 28.03
C PRO A 372 -26.99 2.24 29.42
N PRO A 373 -27.78 2.11 30.50
CA PRO A 373 -27.38 2.51 31.84
C PRO A 373 -26.19 1.72 32.40
N ASN A 374 -25.82 0.60 31.78
CA ASN A 374 -24.75 -0.25 32.24
C ASN A 374 -23.53 -0.14 31.28
N LYS A 375 -22.43 0.47 31.77
CA LYS A 375 -21.19 0.72 30.97
C LYS A 375 -20.51 -0.55 30.41
N ARG A 376 -20.81 -1.73 30.97
CA ARG A 376 -20.25 -3.03 30.49
C ARG A 376 -20.92 -3.55 29.20
N ALA A 377 -22.18 -3.18 28.94
CA ALA A 377 -22.88 -3.57 27.71
C ALA A 377 -22.51 -2.74 26.47
N ARG A 378 -21.60 -1.78 26.61
CA ARG A 378 -21.30 -0.76 25.58
C ARG A 378 -20.57 -1.28 24.35
N TRP A 379 -19.94 -2.47 24.42
CA TRP A 379 -19.01 -2.94 23.38
C TRP A 379 -19.05 -4.46 23.15
N ASP A 380 -20.11 -5.15 23.57
CA ASP A 380 -20.25 -6.55 23.21
C ASP A 380 -20.63 -6.68 21.73
N ILE A 381 -19.65 -7.11 20.94
CA ILE A 381 -19.71 -7.35 19.50
C ILE A 381 -20.82 -8.35 19.12
N ASN A 382 -21.32 -9.13 20.09
CA ASN A 382 -22.35 -10.14 19.90
C ASN A 382 -23.76 -9.56 19.67
N HIS A 383 -23.98 -8.26 19.94
CA HIS A 383 -25.28 -7.62 19.74
C HIS A 383 -25.56 -7.15 18.31
N CYS A 384 -24.55 -7.09 17.43
CA CYS A 384 -24.74 -6.73 16.02
C CYS A 384 -25.07 -7.92 15.10
N CYS A 385 -24.93 -9.13 15.59
CA CYS A 385 -25.36 -10.33 14.88
C CYS A 385 -26.69 -10.82 15.49
N PHE A 386 -27.76 -10.55 14.78
CA PHE A 386 -29.09 -11.03 15.08
C PHE A 386 -29.12 -12.57 15.07
N ILE A 387 -28.81 -13.16 16.20
CA ILE A 387 -29.27 -14.48 16.60
C ILE A 387 -29.81 -14.31 18.02
N GLU A 388 -31.07 -14.01 18.09
CA GLU A 388 -31.89 -14.16 19.28
C GLU A 388 -32.05 -15.68 19.52
N THR A 389 -30.96 -16.30 19.92
CA THR A 389 -30.95 -17.66 20.46
C THR A 389 -30.09 -17.61 21.71
N THR A 390 -30.76 -17.61 22.84
CA THR A 390 -30.25 -17.97 24.17
C THR A 390 -28.73 -17.91 24.31
N GLU A 391 -28.20 -16.76 24.76
CA GLU A 391 -26.76 -16.45 24.97
C GLU A 391 -25.98 -17.55 25.69
N LYS A 392 -26.65 -18.40 26.44
CA LYS A 392 -26.04 -19.52 27.16
C LYS A 392 -25.72 -20.71 26.27
N GLU A 393 -26.60 -21.09 25.34
CA GLU A 393 -26.41 -22.25 24.46
C GLU A 393 -25.34 -22.01 23.38
N THR A 394 -25.20 -20.77 22.90
CA THR A 394 -24.17 -20.44 21.90
C THR A 394 -22.77 -20.33 22.50
N SER A 395 -22.66 -19.82 23.75
CA SER A 395 -21.38 -19.81 24.47
C SER A 395 -20.90 -21.22 24.76
N ASP A 396 -21.78 -22.07 25.27
CA ASP A 396 -21.44 -23.46 25.60
C ASP A 396 -21.10 -24.29 24.33
N ALA A 397 -21.81 -24.07 23.24
CA ALA A 397 -21.52 -24.70 21.95
C ALA A 397 -20.19 -24.23 21.35
N PHE A 398 -19.88 -22.93 21.46
CA PHE A 398 -18.61 -22.37 21.01
C PHE A 398 -17.44 -22.92 21.81
N ASP A 399 -17.53 -22.93 23.13
CA ASP A 399 -16.50 -23.47 24.03
C ASP A 399 -16.30 -24.97 23.82
N MET A 400 -17.36 -25.73 23.55
CA MET A 400 -17.28 -27.14 23.19
C MET A 400 -16.54 -27.35 21.86
N VAL A 401 -16.89 -26.57 20.82
CA VAL A 401 -16.22 -26.67 19.51
C VAL A 401 -14.77 -26.23 19.58
N MET A 402 -14.48 -25.15 20.29
CA MET A 402 -13.11 -24.68 20.54
C MET A 402 -12.32 -25.72 21.33
N GLY A 403 -12.88 -26.31 22.37
CA GLY A 403 -12.27 -27.41 23.12
C GLY A 403 -11.91 -28.60 22.23
N GLN A 404 -12.82 -29.00 21.34
CA GLN A 404 -12.55 -30.08 20.39
C GLN A 404 -11.48 -29.72 19.33
N LEU A 405 -11.45 -28.49 18.86
CA LEU A 405 -10.44 -28.02 17.92
C LEU A 405 -9.06 -27.97 18.56
N VAL A 406 -8.95 -27.46 19.78
CA VAL A 406 -7.71 -27.45 20.59
C VAL A 406 -7.22 -28.86 20.82
N GLN A 407 -8.09 -29.80 21.25
CA GLN A 407 -7.72 -31.21 21.42
C GLN A 407 -7.24 -31.87 20.13
N ARG A 408 -7.90 -31.59 19.00
CA ARG A 408 -7.46 -32.09 17.67
C ARG A 408 -6.10 -31.54 17.28
N TYR A 409 -5.86 -30.26 17.56
CA TYR A 409 -4.57 -29.62 17.30
C TYR A 409 -3.46 -30.28 18.11
N PHE A 410 -3.63 -30.45 19.43
CA PHE A 410 -2.63 -31.06 20.25
C PHE A 410 -2.37 -32.52 19.88
N ARG A 411 -3.42 -33.33 19.60
CA ARG A 411 -3.25 -34.70 19.10
C ARG A 411 -2.49 -34.77 17.79
N LYS A 412 -2.76 -33.80 16.87
CA LYS A 412 -2.04 -33.75 15.59
C LYS A 412 -0.58 -33.36 15.78
N LYS A 413 -0.31 -32.42 16.69
CA LYS A 413 1.03 -31.99 17.04
C LYS A 413 1.83 -33.12 17.69
N GLU A 414 1.24 -33.81 18.67
CA GLU A 414 1.84 -34.95 19.37
C GLU A 414 2.16 -36.11 18.40
N LYS A 415 1.22 -36.39 17.46
CA LYS A 415 1.46 -37.38 16.41
C LYS A 415 2.60 -36.98 15.47
N GLN A 416 2.73 -35.71 15.14
CA GLN A 416 3.78 -35.19 14.26
C GLN A 416 5.15 -35.20 14.98
N GLU A 417 5.18 -34.92 16.27
CA GLU A 417 6.38 -35.01 17.09
C GLU A 417 6.86 -36.47 17.23
N THR A 418 5.93 -37.42 17.46
CA THR A 418 6.25 -38.86 17.49
C THR A 418 6.69 -39.40 16.13
N GLU A 419 6.10 -38.99 15.02
CA GLU A 419 6.55 -39.35 13.68
C GLU A 419 7.97 -38.83 13.39
N ASN A 420 8.29 -37.60 13.79
CA ASN A 420 9.62 -37.01 13.65
C ASN A 420 10.67 -37.75 14.54
N GLU A 421 10.32 -38.11 15.76
CA GLU A 421 11.21 -38.89 16.64
C GLU A 421 11.47 -40.28 16.07
N VAL A 422 10.45 -40.98 15.59
CA VAL A 422 10.60 -42.28 14.95
C VAL A 422 11.48 -42.20 13.69
N GLU A 423 11.32 -41.16 12.89
CA GLU A 423 12.16 -40.94 11.70
C GLU A 423 13.62 -40.68 12.09
N ARG A 424 13.87 -39.91 13.16
CA ARG A 424 15.19 -39.63 13.69
C ARG A 424 15.84 -40.92 14.20
N LEU A 425 15.13 -41.67 15.05
CA LEU A 425 15.62 -42.96 15.56
C LEU A 425 15.90 -43.94 14.44
N THR A 426 15.08 -43.97 13.40
CA THR A 426 15.30 -44.84 12.23
C THR A 426 16.59 -44.49 11.52
N LYS A 427 16.89 -43.19 11.35
CA LYS A 427 18.16 -42.72 10.75
C LYS A 427 19.37 -43.13 11.62
N GLU A 428 19.30 -42.94 12.92
CA GLU A 428 20.36 -43.34 13.87
C GLU A 428 20.61 -44.86 13.82
N ILE A 429 19.55 -45.67 13.75
CA ILE A 429 19.67 -47.14 13.64
C ILE A 429 20.34 -47.55 12.31
N VAL A 430 19.99 -46.88 11.20
CA VAL A 430 20.60 -47.15 9.89
C VAL A 430 22.10 -46.80 9.92
N GLU A 431 22.46 -45.69 10.52
CA GLU A 431 23.83 -45.23 10.66
C GLU A 431 24.66 -46.20 11.57
N LEU A 432 24.14 -46.58 12.72
CA LEU A 432 24.74 -47.57 13.59
C LEU A 432 24.93 -48.93 12.88
N ARG A 433 23.95 -49.34 12.08
CA ARG A 433 24.03 -50.57 11.31
C ARG A 433 25.13 -50.51 10.22
N SER A 434 25.33 -49.34 9.61
CA SER A 434 26.41 -49.14 8.65
C SER A 434 27.78 -49.22 9.31
N LEU A 435 27.95 -48.56 10.49
CA LEU A 435 29.18 -48.59 11.27
C LEU A 435 29.52 -50.00 11.79
N LEU A 436 28.53 -50.76 12.26
CA LEU A 436 28.70 -52.15 12.63
C LEU A 436 29.12 -53.05 11.46
N ARG A 437 28.58 -52.82 10.27
CA ARG A 437 28.96 -53.58 9.06
C ARG A 437 30.39 -53.27 8.68
N ASP A 438 30.82 -52.00 8.73
CA ASP A 438 32.18 -51.58 8.39
C ASP A 438 33.18 -52.12 9.44
N ALA A 439 32.83 -52.15 10.71
CA ALA A 439 33.67 -52.74 11.75
C ALA A 439 33.83 -54.27 11.60
N LEU A 440 32.78 -54.99 11.12
CA LEU A 440 32.83 -56.43 10.89
C LEU A 440 33.53 -56.82 9.56
N THR A 441 33.78 -55.89 8.67
CA THR A 441 34.48 -56.13 7.42
C THR A 441 35.98 -55.74 7.47
N THR A 442 36.42 -55.19 8.59
CA THR A 442 37.83 -54.82 8.85
C THR A 442 38.60 -55.82 9.71
N ASP A 443 37.99 -56.89 10.15
CA ASP A 443 38.62 -58.12 10.72
C ASP A 443 38.65 -59.21 9.60
#